data_9be3a5a16ecabb603b4e877579c71fc9
#
_entry.id   9be3a5a16ecabb603b4e877579c71fc9
#
_cell.length_a   1.000
_cell.length_b   1.000
_cell.length_c   1.000
_cell.angle_alpha   90.00
_cell.angle_beta   90.00
_cell.angle_gamma   90.00
#
_symmetry.space_group_name_H-M   'P 1'
#
loop_
_entity.id
_entity.type
_entity.pdbx_description
1 polymer ?
#
loop_
_entity_poly.entity_id
_entity_poly.type
_entity_poly.pdbx_seq_one_letter_code
_entity_poly.pdbx_strand_id
1 'polypeptide(L)' 'MTERARDFMNAIWDCRNNQGADTEEKLVSAILQVAAENVRSYTAQNDLQVLDRDDMLQLAQELQE' A
#
# COMPACT_ATOMS: atom_id res chain seq x y z
N MET A 1 -13.80 -8.93 0.23
CA MET A 1 -12.59 -8.19 -0.23
C MET A 1 -12.71 -7.93 -1.72
N THR A 2 -12.45 -6.70 -2.15
CA THR A 2 -12.53 -6.34 -3.56
C THR A 2 -11.32 -6.90 -4.32
N GLU A 3 -11.40 -6.91 -5.66
CA GLU A 3 -10.28 -7.31 -6.50
C GLU A 3 -9.05 -6.43 -6.26
N ARG A 4 -9.27 -5.12 -6.15
CA ARG A 4 -8.19 -4.16 -5.84
C ARG A 4 -7.53 -4.49 -4.50
N ALA A 5 -8.31 -4.79 -3.48
CA ALA A 5 -7.77 -5.11 -2.16
C ALA A 5 -7.00 -6.44 -2.19
N ARG A 6 -7.47 -7.40 -2.97
CA ARG A 6 -6.77 -8.67 -3.14
C ARG A 6 -5.43 -8.47 -3.84
N ASP A 7 -5.40 -7.66 -4.90
CA ASP A 7 -4.16 -7.35 -5.62
C ASP A 7 -3.16 -6.63 -4.70
N PHE A 8 -3.66 -5.73 -3.87
CA PHE A 8 -2.85 -5.04 -2.88
C PHE A 8 -2.21 -6.03 -1.89
N MET A 9 -3.00 -6.96 -1.37
CA MET A 9 -2.49 -7.99 -0.46
C MET A 9 -1.44 -8.86 -1.12
N ASN A 10 -1.66 -9.25 -2.37
CA ASN A 10 -0.70 -10.05 -3.13
C ASN A 10 0.61 -9.29 -3.36
N ALA A 11 0.52 -8.00 -3.65
CA ALA A 11 1.70 -7.16 -3.83
C ALA A 11 2.51 -7.04 -2.53
N ILE A 12 1.83 -6.91 -1.39
CA ILE A 12 2.51 -6.89 -0.09
C ILE A 12 3.22 -8.22 0.17
N TRP A 13 2.55 -9.32 -0.13
CA TRP A 13 3.10 -10.65 0.07
C TRP A 13 4.37 -10.85 -0.76
N ASP A 14 4.33 -10.45 -2.03
CA ASP A 14 5.49 -10.54 -2.92
C ASP A 14 6.64 -9.66 -2.43
N CYS A 15 6.35 -8.42 -2.03
CA CYS A 15 7.35 -7.50 -1.51
C CYS A 15 8.00 -8.05 -0.24
N ARG A 16 7.19 -8.60 0.65
CA ARG A 16 7.67 -9.21 1.88
C ARG A 16 8.61 -10.39 1.59
N ASN A 17 8.23 -11.27 0.68
CA ASN A 17 9.02 -12.43 0.33
C ASN A 17 10.35 -12.03 -0.31
N ASN A 18 10.35 -11.02 -1.17
CA ASN A 18 11.56 -10.54 -1.84
C ASN A 18 12.55 -9.89 -0.86
N GLN A 19 12.05 -9.33 0.23
CA GLN A 19 12.89 -8.68 1.23
C GLN A 19 13.34 -9.64 2.34
N GLY A 20 12.90 -10.90 2.27
CA GLY A 20 13.17 -11.85 3.34
C GLY A 20 12.55 -11.42 4.66
N ALA A 21 11.33 -10.89 4.60
CA ALA A 21 10.68 -10.25 5.74
C ALA A 21 10.22 -11.29 6.76
N ASP A 22 11.02 -11.45 7.81
CA ASP A 22 10.72 -12.31 8.94
C ASP A 22 10.41 -11.53 10.21
N THR A 23 10.36 -10.20 10.14
CA THR A 23 10.07 -9.32 11.27
C THR A 23 8.86 -8.44 10.96
N GLU A 24 8.23 -7.93 12.02
CA GLU A 24 7.09 -7.00 11.87
C GLU A 24 7.52 -5.70 11.20
N GLU A 25 8.73 -5.22 11.50
CA GLU A 25 9.25 -3.99 10.90
C GLU A 25 9.36 -4.12 9.38
N LYS A 26 9.83 -5.25 8.90
CA LYS A 26 9.93 -5.50 7.45
C LYS A 26 8.55 -5.63 6.82
N LEU A 27 7.59 -6.21 7.52
CA LEU A 27 6.23 -6.30 7.05
C LEU A 27 5.61 -4.91 6.92
N VAL A 28 5.78 -4.05 7.92
CA VAL A 28 5.28 -2.67 7.87
C VAL A 28 5.95 -1.90 6.73
N SER A 29 7.25 -2.09 6.54
CA SER A 29 7.97 -1.47 5.42
C SER A 29 7.38 -1.90 4.07
N ALA A 30 7.09 -3.19 3.89
CA ALA A 30 6.48 -3.70 2.66
C ALA A 30 5.11 -3.07 2.44
N ILE A 31 4.29 -2.97 3.48
CA ILE A 31 2.96 -2.36 3.39
C ILE A 31 3.07 -0.90 2.92
N LEU A 32 3.98 -0.14 3.50
CA LEU A 32 4.17 1.27 3.14
C LEU A 32 4.64 1.42 1.69
N GLN A 33 5.56 0.58 1.25
CA GLN A 33 6.05 0.63 -0.13
C GLN A 33 4.96 0.31 -1.13
N VAL A 34 4.20 -0.75 -0.89
CA VAL A 34 3.12 -1.16 -1.78
C VAL A 34 2.00 -0.11 -1.77
N ALA A 35 1.70 0.48 -0.62
CA ALA A 35 0.71 1.56 -0.53
C ALA A 35 1.14 2.77 -1.36
N ALA A 36 2.41 3.14 -1.30
CA ALA A 36 2.93 4.27 -2.07
C ALA A 36 2.80 4.05 -3.58
N GLU A 37 2.86 2.79 -4.03
CA GLU A 37 2.76 2.45 -5.45
C GLU A 37 1.33 2.28 -5.94
N ASN A 38 0.41 1.89 -5.06
CA ASN A 38 -0.94 1.48 -5.46
C ASN A 38 -2.05 2.44 -5.04
N VAL A 39 -1.79 3.32 -4.10
CA VAL A 39 -2.74 4.35 -3.68
C VAL A 39 -2.62 5.53 -4.64
N ARG A 40 -3.77 6.16 -4.94
CA ARG A 40 -3.78 7.34 -5.80
C ARG A 40 -2.85 8.41 -5.24
N SER A 41 -1.99 8.94 -6.11
CA SER A 41 -1.07 10.01 -5.74
C SER A 41 -1.24 11.18 -6.69
N TYR A 42 -0.83 12.36 -6.24
CA TYR A 42 -0.81 13.56 -7.07
C TYR A 42 0.35 14.45 -6.64
N THR A 43 0.73 15.35 -7.54
CA THR A 43 1.82 16.28 -7.27
C THR A 43 1.25 17.54 -6.60
N ALA A 44 1.68 17.80 -5.37
CA ALA A 44 1.32 19.00 -4.65
C ALA A 44 2.20 20.18 -5.09
N GLN A 45 1.94 21.36 -4.55
CA GLN A 45 2.82 22.51 -4.75
C GLN A 45 4.23 22.15 -4.29
N ASN A 46 5.25 22.67 -4.95
CA ASN A 46 6.69 22.41 -4.67
C ASN A 46 7.13 21.00 -5.12
N ASP A 47 6.45 20.41 -6.10
CA ASP A 47 6.81 19.11 -6.70
C ASP A 47 6.80 17.94 -5.71
N LEU A 48 6.10 18.08 -4.57
CA LEU A 48 5.97 16.99 -3.62
C LEU A 48 4.89 16.00 -4.08
N GLN A 49 5.24 14.72 -4.06
CA GLN A 49 4.25 13.66 -4.27
C GLN A 49 3.51 13.40 -2.97
N VAL A 50 2.19 13.43 -3.03
CA VAL A 50 1.34 13.15 -1.87
C VAL A 50 0.34 12.05 -2.20
N LEU A 51 0.03 11.22 -1.23
CA LEU A 51 -0.97 10.17 -1.39
C LEU A 51 -2.35 10.73 -1.04
N ASP A 52 -3.36 10.26 -1.78
CA ASP A 52 -4.75 10.63 -1.51
C ASP A 52 -5.22 9.92 -0.25
N ARG A 53 -5.48 10.70 0.80
CA ARG A 53 -5.94 10.17 2.09
C ARG A 53 -7.26 9.41 1.96
N ASP A 54 -8.19 9.95 1.19
CA ASP A 54 -9.50 9.33 1.03
C ASP A 54 -9.39 7.99 0.29
N ASP A 55 -8.50 7.90 -0.69
CA ASP A 55 -8.27 6.65 -1.40
C ASP A 55 -7.60 5.60 -0.49
N MET A 56 -6.69 6.02 0.38
CA MET A 56 -6.09 5.13 1.38
C MET A 56 -7.14 4.57 2.33
N LEU A 57 -8.05 5.43 2.81
CA LEU A 57 -9.12 5.00 3.71
C LEU A 57 -10.11 4.09 3.00
N GLN A 58 -10.39 4.35 1.73
CA GLN A 58 -11.24 3.48 0.92
C GLN A 58 -10.61 2.10 0.77
N LEU A 59 -9.33 2.03 0.48
CA LEU A 59 -8.61 0.76 0.36
C LEU A 59 -8.64 0.00 1.68
N ALA A 60 -8.43 0.68 2.79
CA ALA A 60 -8.49 0.06 4.12
C ALA A 60 -9.87 -0.57 4.37
N GLN A 61 -10.94 0.13 3.96
CA GLN A 61 -12.29 -0.38 4.10
C GLN A 61 -12.51 -1.61 3.21
N GLU A 62 -12.03 -1.57 1.98
CA GLU A 62 -12.14 -2.70 1.05
C GLU A 62 -11.43 -3.94 1.58
N LEU A 63 -10.34 -3.77 2.29
CA LEU A 63 -9.61 -4.89 2.90
C LEU A 63 -10.39 -5.56 4.03
N GLN A 64 -11.31 -4.84 4.65
CA GLN A 64 -12.13 -5.35 5.76
C GLN A 64 -13.44 -5.99 5.31
N GLU A 65 -13.82 -5.81 4.07
CA GLU A 65 -15.08 -6.34 3.54
C GLU A 65 -15.04 -7.85 3.26
#